data_98fceeac2ca70abe730c2408e19aee63
#
_entry.id   98fceeac2ca70abe730c2408e19aee63
#
_cell.length_a   1.000
_cell.length_b   1.000
_cell.length_c   1.000
_cell.angle_alpha   90.00
_cell.angle_beta   90.00
_cell.angle_gamma   90.00
#
_symmetry.space_group_name_H-M   'P 1'
#
loop_
_entity.id
_entity.type
_entity.pdbx_description
1 polymer ?
#
loop_
_entity_poly.entity_id
_entity_poly.type
_entity_poly.pdbx_seq_one_letter_code
_entity_poly.pdbx_strand_id
1 'polypeptide(L)'
;MPHRNARYRPTCLGPLVLGLACLRAEAADVVAYTDRHHPLTQTQGARVVLLDEASWLQEALSRDLPPDLAIAEQRVCHRLEQTPVLTLQLTHAYQDLLQAWHLGLTHLPAVVVDHRYVVYGDTNVARAVARIERQLGRRP
;
A
#
# COMPACT_ATOMS: atom_id res chain seq x y z
N MET A 1 46.79 70.06 -19.89
CA MET A 1 46.92 68.77 -20.61
C MET A 1 46.01 67.80 -19.98
N PRO A 2 45.06 67.20 -20.71
CA PRO A 2 43.86 66.60 -20.10
C PRO A 2 44.03 65.12 -19.74
N HIS A 3 43.57 64.80 -18.57
CA HIS A 3 43.48 63.46 -18.05
C HIS A 3 42.26 62.72 -18.69
N ARG A 4 42.51 61.60 -19.39
CA ARG A 4 41.47 60.74 -19.93
C ARG A 4 41.10 59.71 -18.88
N ASN A 5 39.93 59.89 -18.26
CA ASN A 5 39.30 58.91 -17.38
C ASN A 5 38.73 57.77 -18.20
N ALA A 6 39.33 56.57 -18.11
CA ALA A 6 38.77 55.35 -18.61
C ALA A 6 37.71 54.83 -17.64
N ARG A 7 36.44 54.83 -18.05
CA ARG A 7 35.32 54.27 -17.29
C ARG A 7 35.27 52.77 -17.54
N TYR A 8 35.65 51.99 -16.56
CA TYR A 8 35.35 50.53 -16.51
C TYR A 8 33.88 50.35 -16.25
N ARG A 9 33.17 49.66 -17.17
CA ARG A 9 31.82 49.13 -16.97
C ARG A 9 31.96 47.72 -16.43
N PRO A 10 31.43 47.38 -15.27
CA PRO A 10 31.35 45.98 -14.84
C PRO A 10 30.18 45.33 -15.56
N THR A 11 30.47 44.32 -16.37
CA THR A 11 29.48 43.41 -16.96
C THR A 11 29.05 42.44 -15.87
N CYS A 12 27.86 42.65 -15.31
CA CYS A 12 27.23 41.66 -14.40
C CYS A 12 26.76 40.45 -15.22
N LEU A 13 27.56 39.39 -15.26
CA LEU A 13 27.06 38.05 -15.59
C LEU A 13 26.30 37.51 -14.37
N GLY A 14 24.99 37.62 -14.41
CA GLY A 14 24.12 36.92 -13.45
C GLY A 14 24.16 35.41 -13.69
N PRO A 15 24.27 34.57 -12.64
CA PRO A 15 24.19 33.13 -12.80
C PRO A 15 22.74 32.77 -13.13
N LEU A 16 22.53 32.18 -14.30
CA LEU A 16 21.28 31.53 -14.71
C LEU A 16 21.10 30.29 -13.85
N VAL A 17 20.37 30.40 -12.74
CA VAL A 17 19.95 29.26 -11.92
C VAL A 17 18.86 28.53 -12.69
N LEU A 18 19.28 27.48 -13.40
CA LEU A 18 18.39 26.54 -14.03
C LEU A 18 17.74 25.71 -12.92
N GLY A 19 16.56 26.12 -12.45
CA GLY A 19 15.74 25.39 -11.51
C GLY A 19 15.29 24.06 -12.13
N LEU A 20 15.95 22.97 -11.75
CA LEU A 20 15.54 21.62 -12.08
C LEU A 20 14.25 21.33 -11.27
N ALA A 21 13.09 21.60 -11.87
CA ALA A 21 11.81 21.16 -11.33
C ALA A 21 11.79 19.64 -11.43
N CYS A 22 12.13 18.96 -10.33
CA CYS A 22 11.87 17.53 -10.16
C CYS A 22 10.36 17.34 -10.19
N LEU A 23 9.80 16.97 -11.34
CA LEU A 23 8.49 16.37 -11.47
C LEU A 23 8.54 15.05 -10.69
N ARG A 24 8.08 15.10 -9.43
CA ARG A 24 7.81 13.88 -8.70
C ARG A 24 6.62 13.22 -9.40
N ALA A 25 6.87 12.18 -10.18
CA ALA A 25 5.84 11.24 -10.56
C ALA A 25 5.40 10.56 -9.26
N GLU A 26 4.27 10.97 -8.72
CA GLU A 26 3.64 10.31 -7.59
C GLU A 26 3.23 8.93 -8.10
N ALA A 27 3.91 7.89 -7.61
CA ALA A 27 3.56 6.52 -7.92
C ALA A 27 2.15 6.27 -7.38
N ALA A 28 1.26 5.75 -8.24
CA ALA A 28 -0.09 5.41 -7.82
C ALA A 28 -0.05 4.40 -6.65
N ASP A 29 -0.84 4.65 -5.62
CA ASP A 29 -0.98 3.71 -4.51
C ASP A 29 -1.88 2.55 -4.93
N VAL A 30 -1.29 1.37 -5.09
CA VAL A 30 -1.99 0.18 -5.56
C VAL A 30 -2.10 -0.84 -4.43
N VAL A 31 -3.33 -1.18 -4.08
CA VAL A 31 -3.64 -2.22 -3.09
C VAL A 31 -4.50 -3.29 -3.74
N ALA A 32 -4.06 -4.54 -3.64
CA ALA A 32 -4.79 -5.70 -4.16
C ALA A 32 -5.33 -6.54 -3.01
N TYR A 33 -6.64 -6.54 -2.85
CA TYR A 33 -7.37 -7.31 -1.84
C TYR A 33 -7.78 -8.66 -2.41
N THR A 34 -7.47 -9.71 -1.67
CA THR A 34 -7.76 -11.09 -2.08
C THR A 34 -7.93 -11.99 -0.85
N ASP A 35 -8.06 -13.27 -1.08
CA ASP A 35 -8.01 -14.36 -0.08
C ASP A 35 -7.09 -15.48 -0.59
N ARG A 36 -6.91 -16.53 0.21
CA ARG A 36 -6.07 -17.69 -0.13
C ARG A 36 -6.61 -18.52 -1.29
N HIS A 37 -7.90 -18.37 -1.62
CA HIS A 37 -8.56 -19.10 -2.71
C HIS A 37 -8.40 -18.41 -4.07
N HIS A 38 -8.05 -17.12 -4.07
CA HIS A 38 -7.89 -16.32 -5.29
C HIS A 38 -6.45 -15.77 -5.40
N PRO A 39 -5.47 -16.64 -5.77
CA PRO A 39 -4.07 -16.21 -5.89
C PRO A 39 -3.91 -15.15 -6.98
N LEU A 40 -3.14 -14.10 -6.65
CA LEU A 40 -2.85 -13.00 -7.57
C LEU A 40 -1.55 -13.23 -8.32
N THR A 41 -1.48 -12.63 -9.51
CA THR A 41 -0.30 -12.62 -10.37
C THR A 41 0.12 -11.19 -10.70
N GLN A 42 1.39 -10.99 -11.06
CA GLN A 42 1.95 -9.68 -11.44
C GLN A 42 1.66 -8.58 -10.40
N THR A 43 2.01 -8.87 -9.15
CA THR A 43 1.76 -8.00 -7.98
C THR A 43 2.85 -6.95 -7.76
N GLN A 44 3.85 -6.82 -8.65
CA GLN A 44 4.95 -5.87 -8.51
C GLN A 44 4.41 -4.43 -8.40
N GLY A 45 4.86 -3.72 -7.35
CA GLY A 45 4.42 -2.36 -7.08
C GLY A 45 3.05 -2.23 -6.41
N ALA A 46 2.40 -3.34 -6.05
CA ALA A 46 1.16 -3.35 -5.30
C ALA A 46 1.33 -3.96 -3.91
N ARG A 47 0.63 -3.43 -2.93
CA ARG A 47 0.47 -4.06 -1.62
C ARG A 47 -0.63 -5.13 -1.73
N VAL A 48 -0.29 -6.38 -1.43
CA VAL A 48 -1.27 -7.47 -1.40
C VAL A 48 -1.82 -7.64 0.02
N VAL A 49 -3.13 -7.70 0.13
CA VAL A 49 -3.89 -7.85 1.39
C VAL A 49 -4.74 -9.11 1.33
N LEU A 50 -4.52 -10.01 2.28
CA LEU A 50 -5.33 -11.21 2.45
C LEU A 50 -6.42 -10.93 3.48
N LEU A 51 -7.69 -10.84 3.04
CA LEU A 51 -8.81 -10.54 3.92
C LEU A 51 -9.21 -11.71 4.82
N ASP A 52 -8.76 -12.91 4.53
CA ASP A 52 -8.95 -14.11 5.35
C ASP A 52 -7.83 -14.32 6.40
N GLU A 53 -6.83 -13.41 6.45
CA GLU A 53 -5.68 -13.51 7.37
C GLU A 53 -6.11 -13.52 8.83
N ALA A 54 -7.03 -12.62 9.23
CA ALA A 54 -7.53 -12.56 10.60
C ALA A 54 -8.18 -13.88 11.04
N SER A 55 -9.02 -14.46 10.18
CA SER A 55 -9.69 -15.75 10.46
C SER A 55 -8.69 -16.89 10.56
N TRP A 56 -7.70 -16.93 9.68
CA TRP A 56 -6.65 -17.93 9.70
C TRP A 56 -5.80 -17.85 10.98
N LEU A 57 -5.43 -16.65 11.41
CA LEU A 57 -4.67 -16.43 12.65
C LEU A 57 -5.50 -16.83 13.89
N GLN A 58 -6.81 -16.53 13.90
CA GLN A 58 -7.72 -16.93 14.97
C GLN A 58 -7.85 -18.48 15.03
N GLU A 59 -7.98 -19.13 13.89
CA GLU A 59 -8.02 -20.58 13.82
C GLU A 59 -6.73 -21.21 14.36
N ALA A 60 -5.57 -20.65 14.00
CA ALA A 60 -4.27 -21.08 14.50
C ALA A 60 -4.16 -20.92 16.02
N LEU A 61 -4.68 -19.83 16.59
CA LEU A 61 -4.74 -19.59 18.05
C LEU A 61 -5.69 -20.55 18.74
N SER A 62 -6.77 -20.93 18.10
CA SER A 62 -7.83 -21.79 18.66
C SER A 62 -7.53 -23.29 18.53
N ARG A 63 -6.46 -23.66 17.82
CA ARG A 63 -6.11 -25.06 17.59
C ARG A 63 -5.77 -25.78 18.90
N ASP A 64 -6.32 -26.98 19.07
CA ASP A 64 -6.07 -27.87 20.21
C ASP A 64 -6.35 -27.21 21.57
N LEU A 65 -7.37 -26.36 21.65
CA LEU A 65 -7.83 -25.80 22.91
C LEU A 65 -8.62 -26.87 23.70
N PRO A 66 -8.45 -26.96 25.03
CA PRO A 66 -9.24 -27.83 25.87
C PRO A 66 -10.69 -27.34 25.95
N PRO A 67 -11.65 -28.22 26.31
CA PRO A 67 -13.05 -27.84 26.45
C PRO A 67 -13.32 -26.94 27.68
N ASP A 68 -12.42 -26.94 28.66
CA ASP A 68 -12.50 -26.04 29.81
C ASP A 68 -12.12 -24.60 29.39
N LEU A 69 -13.06 -23.67 29.59
CA LEU A 69 -12.91 -22.29 29.14
C LEU A 69 -11.75 -21.58 29.84
N ALA A 70 -11.56 -21.79 31.15
CA ALA A 70 -10.50 -21.12 31.88
C ALA A 70 -9.10 -21.59 31.44
N ILE A 71 -8.95 -22.90 31.21
CA ILE A 71 -7.70 -23.46 30.69
C ILE A 71 -7.46 -23.05 29.24
N ALA A 72 -8.52 -22.98 28.42
CA ALA A 72 -8.44 -22.52 27.04
C ALA A 72 -7.97 -21.06 26.97
N GLU A 73 -8.57 -20.17 27.77
CA GLU A 73 -8.21 -18.76 27.87
C GLU A 73 -6.74 -18.60 28.27
N GLN A 74 -6.32 -19.28 29.34
CA GLN A 74 -4.93 -19.26 29.80
C GLN A 74 -3.96 -19.69 28.69
N ARG A 75 -4.33 -20.73 27.92
CA ARG A 75 -3.50 -21.22 26.82
C ARG A 75 -3.39 -20.20 25.67
N VAL A 76 -4.47 -19.52 25.34
CA VAL A 76 -4.45 -18.45 24.31
C VAL A 76 -3.60 -17.27 24.78
N CYS A 77 -3.78 -16.79 26.01
CA CYS A 77 -2.96 -15.74 26.59
C CYS A 77 -1.47 -16.09 26.55
N HIS A 78 -1.14 -17.31 26.97
CA HIS A 78 0.24 -17.79 26.95
C HIS A 78 0.82 -17.84 25.52
N ARG A 79 0.06 -18.25 24.50
CA ARG A 79 0.48 -18.24 23.09
C ARG A 79 0.77 -16.82 22.61
N LEU A 80 -0.07 -15.85 22.97
CA LEU A 80 0.11 -14.44 22.59
C LEU A 80 1.34 -13.83 23.26
N GLU A 81 1.58 -14.15 24.54
CA GLU A 81 2.78 -13.70 25.27
C GLU A 81 4.07 -14.27 24.68
N GLN A 82 4.06 -15.55 24.31
CA GLN A 82 5.21 -16.22 23.69
C GLN A 82 5.52 -15.74 22.27
N THR A 83 4.52 -15.15 21.59
CA THR A 83 4.66 -14.73 20.20
C THR A 83 4.11 -13.30 20.00
N PRO A 84 4.82 -12.25 20.47
CA PRO A 84 4.36 -10.86 20.36
C PRO A 84 4.05 -10.42 18.91
N VAL A 85 4.75 -11.00 17.94
CA VAL A 85 4.51 -10.76 16.51
C VAL A 85 3.08 -11.14 16.10
N LEU A 86 2.50 -12.18 16.72
CA LEU A 86 1.15 -12.64 16.40
C LEU A 86 0.09 -11.59 16.75
N THR A 87 0.25 -10.88 17.86
CA THR A 87 -0.63 -9.77 18.24
C THR A 87 -0.59 -8.64 17.21
N LEU A 88 0.62 -8.31 16.71
CA LEU A 88 0.78 -7.31 15.66
C LEU A 88 0.14 -7.78 14.34
N GLN A 89 0.35 -9.03 13.95
CA GLN A 89 -0.25 -9.60 12.75
C GLN A 89 -1.77 -9.57 12.80
N LEU A 90 -2.38 -9.95 13.93
CA LEU A 90 -3.83 -9.85 14.14
C LEU A 90 -4.32 -8.40 14.01
N THR A 91 -3.62 -7.46 14.65
CA THR A 91 -3.97 -6.05 14.59
C THR A 91 -3.96 -5.55 13.15
N HIS A 92 -2.91 -5.85 12.39
CA HIS A 92 -2.79 -5.48 10.97
C HIS A 92 -3.88 -6.14 10.11
N ALA A 93 -4.15 -7.42 10.31
CA ALA A 93 -5.18 -8.13 9.57
C ALA A 93 -6.58 -7.53 9.78
N TYR A 94 -6.91 -7.14 11.02
CA TYR A 94 -8.16 -6.43 11.29
C TYR A 94 -8.20 -5.01 10.72
N GLN A 95 -7.10 -4.28 10.76
CA GLN A 95 -7.01 -2.95 10.13
C GLN A 95 -7.24 -3.04 8.61
N ASP A 96 -6.63 -4.02 7.97
CA ASP A 96 -6.81 -4.26 6.53
C ASP A 96 -8.27 -4.64 6.19
N LEU A 97 -8.91 -5.45 7.01
CA LEU A 97 -10.31 -5.80 6.87
C LEU A 97 -11.23 -4.58 7.00
N LEU A 98 -10.98 -3.74 8.02
CA LEU A 98 -11.71 -2.49 8.22
C LEU A 98 -11.53 -1.53 7.05
N GLN A 99 -10.32 -1.43 6.51
CA GLN A 99 -10.04 -0.58 5.34
C GLN A 99 -10.79 -1.07 4.10
N ALA A 100 -10.79 -2.38 3.83
CA ALA A 100 -11.56 -2.97 2.74
C ALA A 100 -13.06 -2.68 2.89
N TRP A 101 -13.59 -2.75 4.11
CA TRP A 101 -14.98 -2.42 4.41
C TRP A 101 -15.30 -0.93 4.20
N HIS A 102 -14.42 -0.03 4.64
CA HIS A 102 -14.57 1.42 4.39
C HIS A 102 -14.56 1.77 2.91
N LEU A 103 -13.80 1.04 2.10
CA LEU A 103 -13.78 1.18 0.64
C LEU A 103 -15.03 0.59 -0.02
N GLY A 104 -15.90 -0.08 0.74
CA GLY A 104 -17.11 -0.72 0.22
C GLY A 104 -16.83 -1.89 -0.71
N LEU A 105 -15.74 -2.63 -0.49
CA LEU A 105 -15.41 -3.78 -1.32
C LEU A 105 -16.43 -4.91 -1.09
N THR A 106 -17.03 -5.38 -2.18
CA THR A 106 -18.11 -6.39 -2.15
C THR A 106 -17.71 -7.74 -2.72
N HIS A 107 -16.64 -7.79 -3.50
CA HIS A 107 -16.19 -9.00 -4.18
C HIS A 107 -14.66 -9.10 -4.17
N LEU A 108 -14.13 -10.32 -4.24
CA LEU A 108 -12.70 -10.61 -4.36
C LEU A 108 -12.43 -11.41 -5.64
N PRO A 109 -11.24 -11.29 -6.21
CA PRO A 109 -10.21 -10.31 -5.89
C PRO A 109 -10.62 -8.88 -6.31
N ALA A 110 -10.07 -7.86 -5.63
CA ALA A 110 -10.29 -6.45 -5.92
C ALA A 110 -8.96 -5.70 -5.97
N VAL A 111 -8.69 -4.98 -7.04
CA VAL A 111 -7.51 -4.11 -7.17
C VAL A 111 -7.97 -2.67 -7.04
N VAL A 112 -7.43 -1.96 -6.05
CA VAL A 112 -7.75 -0.57 -5.72
C VAL A 112 -6.55 0.31 -6.06
N VAL A 113 -6.81 1.42 -6.76
CA VAL A 113 -5.79 2.43 -7.09
C VAL A 113 -6.21 3.76 -6.48
N ASP A 114 -5.25 4.41 -5.80
CA ASP A 114 -5.42 5.72 -5.15
C ASP A 114 -6.65 5.75 -4.20
N HIS A 115 -6.97 4.64 -3.51
CA HIS A 115 -8.11 4.47 -2.61
C HIS A 115 -9.48 4.83 -3.23
N ARG A 116 -9.59 4.89 -4.54
CA ARG A 116 -10.74 5.44 -5.25
C ARG A 116 -11.23 4.58 -6.40
N TYR A 117 -10.34 3.99 -7.17
CA TYR A 117 -10.68 3.24 -8.36
C TYR A 117 -10.54 1.75 -8.10
N VAL A 118 -11.58 0.98 -8.43
CA VAL A 118 -11.62 -0.45 -8.12
C VAL A 118 -11.89 -1.27 -9.38
N VAL A 119 -11.13 -2.35 -9.55
CA VAL A 119 -11.40 -3.41 -10.54
C VAL A 119 -11.60 -4.72 -9.80
N TYR A 120 -12.74 -5.35 -10.03
CA TYR A 120 -13.09 -6.65 -9.45
C TYR A 120 -12.82 -7.81 -10.40
N GLY A 121 -12.54 -8.99 -9.84
CA GLY A 121 -12.49 -10.25 -10.56
C GLY A 121 -11.24 -10.46 -11.41
N ASP A 122 -10.29 -9.54 -11.41
CA ASP A 122 -9.04 -9.69 -12.14
C ASP A 122 -7.91 -10.16 -11.23
N THR A 123 -7.39 -11.37 -11.45
CA THR A 123 -6.26 -11.93 -10.71
C THR A 123 -4.90 -11.39 -11.15
N ASN A 124 -4.83 -10.71 -12.30
CA ASN A 124 -3.62 -10.07 -12.79
C ASN A 124 -3.62 -8.58 -12.40
N VAL A 125 -2.83 -8.24 -11.38
CA VAL A 125 -2.82 -6.88 -10.80
C VAL A 125 -2.35 -5.84 -11.82
N ALA A 126 -1.30 -6.11 -12.58
CA ALA A 126 -0.79 -5.17 -13.59
C ALA A 126 -1.83 -4.88 -14.67
N ARG A 127 -2.60 -5.89 -15.10
CA ARG A 127 -3.70 -5.74 -16.05
C ARG A 127 -4.84 -4.90 -15.49
N ALA A 128 -5.20 -5.11 -14.22
CA ALA A 128 -6.23 -4.33 -13.54
C ALA A 128 -5.83 -2.85 -13.45
N VAL A 129 -4.59 -2.57 -13.05
CA VAL A 129 -4.03 -1.20 -12.98
C VAL A 129 -4.05 -0.54 -14.36
N ALA A 130 -3.54 -1.21 -15.40
CA ALA A 130 -3.54 -0.69 -16.76
C ALA A 130 -4.96 -0.40 -17.30
N ARG A 131 -5.98 -1.15 -16.84
CA ARG A 131 -7.38 -0.89 -17.16
C ARG A 131 -7.88 0.41 -16.54
N ILE A 132 -7.54 0.67 -15.27
CA ILE A 132 -7.87 1.92 -14.58
C ILE A 132 -7.17 3.10 -15.26
N GLU A 133 -5.87 3.00 -15.52
CA GLU A 133 -5.07 4.06 -16.13
C GLU A 133 -5.60 4.48 -17.51
N ARG A 134 -6.00 3.51 -18.33
CA ARG A 134 -6.62 3.78 -19.64
C ARG A 134 -7.93 4.56 -19.50
N GLN A 135 -8.78 4.23 -18.52
CA GLN A 135 -10.04 4.96 -18.28
C GLN A 135 -9.81 6.37 -17.76
N LEU A 136 -8.72 6.59 -17.01
CA LEU A 136 -8.35 7.91 -16.52
C LEU A 136 -7.63 8.78 -17.54
N GLY A 137 -7.36 8.27 -18.75
CA GLY A 137 -6.55 8.95 -19.76
C GLY A 137 -5.08 9.11 -19.35
N ARG A 138 -4.65 8.42 -18.30
CA ARG A 138 -3.24 8.33 -17.92
C ARG A 138 -2.58 7.33 -18.86
N ARG A 139 -1.66 7.80 -19.70
CA ARG A 139 -0.82 6.88 -20.50
C ARG A 139 0.12 6.14 -19.54
N PRO A 140 0.38 4.83 -19.79
CA PRO A 140 1.38 4.06 -19.07
C PRO A 140 2.79 4.65 -19.21
#